data_c1ed8d35e5169543a415d4e4ff249366
#
_entry.id   c1ed8d35e5169543a415d4e4ff249366
#
_cell.length_a   1.000
_cell.length_b   1.000
_cell.length_c   1.000
_cell.angle_alpha   90.00
_cell.angle_beta   90.00
_cell.angle_gamma   90.00
#
_symmetry.space_group_name_H-M   'P 1'
#
loop_
_entity.id
_entity.type
_entity.pdbx_description
1 polymer ?
#
loop_
_entity_poly.entity_id
_entity_poly.type
_entity_poly.pdbx_seq_one_letter_code
_entity_poly.pdbx_strand_id
1 'polypeptide(L)'
;MEIKKKVGVVTPEECNEIRALFERRNGLNELAKILTPDNEALYEKLVKDLGETATKFEMWWRDMSEKYQWEGVANGNWQIDFNTGDIYLVVG
;
A
#
# COMPACT_ATOMS: atom_id res chain seq x y z
N MET A 1 6.87 23.03 2.48
CA MET A 1 6.01 22.95 1.29
C MET A 1 6.15 21.58 0.66
N GLU A 2 5.04 20.90 0.45
CA GLU A 2 5.04 19.58 -0.18
C GLU A 2 5.14 19.72 -1.71
N ILE A 3 6.06 18.97 -2.30
CA ILE A 3 6.23 18.93 -3.75
C ILE A 3 5.81 17.55 -4.22
N LYS A 4 4.91 17.50 -5.20
CA LYS A 4 4.38 16.27 -5.78
C LYS A 4 4.69 16.25 -7.27
N LYS A 5 5.45 15.24 -7.71
CA LYS A 5 5.89 15.11 -9.09
C LYS A 5 5.53 13.74 -9.64
N LYS A 6 4.89 13.70 -10.82
CA LYS A 6 4.63 12.44 -11.49
C LYS A 6 5.93 11.85 -12.00
N VAL A 7 6.25 10.63 -11.60
CA VAL A 7 7.49 9.94 -11.98
C VAL A 7 7.25 8.67 -12.79
N GLY A 8 6.01 8.23 -12.93
CA GLY A 8 5.70 7.06 -13.71
C GLY A 8 4.24 6.71 -13.70
N VAL A 9 3.95 5.56 -14.28
CA VAL A 9 2.61 4.98 -14.35
C VAL A 9 2.74 3.46 -14.32
N VAL A 10 1.79 2.78 -13.68
CA VAL A 10 1.72 1.33 -13.67
C VAL A 10 0.59 0.85 -14.57
N THR A 11 0.61 -0.42 -14.96
CA THR A 11 -0.46 -1.00 -15.77
C THR A 11 -1.76 -1.08 -14.97
N PRO A 12 -2.92 -1.17 -15.65
CA PRO A 12 -4.20 -1.37 -14.95
C PRO A 12 -4.20 -2.60 -14.04
N GLU A 13 -3.57 -3.68 -14.45
CA GLU A 13 -3.46 -4.91 -13.65
C GLU A 13 -2.65 -4.68 -12.38
N GLU A 14 -1.50 -4.02 -12.51
CA GLU A 14 -0.65 -3.68 -11.37
C GLU A 14 -1.37 -2.73 -10.42
N CYS A 15 -2.09 -1.75 -10.95
CA CYS A 15 -2.89 -0.83 -10.16
C CYS A 15 -4.00 -1.57 -9.39
N ASN A 16 -4.65 -2.54 -10.03
CA ASN A 16 -5.69 -3.34 -9.39
C ASN A 16 -5.13 -4.20 -8.26
N GLU A 17 -3.92 -4.73 -8.41
CA GLU A 17 -3.25 -5.50 -7.37
C GLU A 17 -3.04 -4.67 -6.10
N ILE A 18 -2.47 -3.48 -6.24
CA ILE A 18 -2.20 -2.62 -5.08
C ILE A 18 -3.48 -2.07 -4.48
N ARG A 19 -4.48 -1.79 -5.30
CA ARG A 19 -5.80 -1.36 -4.83
C ARG A 19 -6.44 -2.45 -3.98
N ALA A 20 -6.40 -3.70 -4.43
CA ALA A 20 -6.96 -4.83 -3.68
C ALA A 20 -6.27 -4.98 -2.32
N LEU A 21 -4.95 -4.84 -2.26
CA LEU A 21 -4.19 -4.89 -1.01
C LEU A 21 -4.55 -3.73 -0.09
N PHE A 22 -4.72 -2.54 -0.64
CA PHE A 22 -5.11 -1.35 0.10
C PHE A 22 -6.51 -1.50 0.71
N GLU A 23 -7.46 -1.98 -0.07
CA GLU A 23 -8.84 -2.23 0.39
C GLU A 23 -8.88 -3.32 1.46
N ARG A 24 -8.10 -4.40 1.28
CA ARG A 24 -8.00 -5.47 2.27
C ARG A 24 -7.44 -4.94 3.59
N ARG A 25 -6.39 -4.13 3.54
CA ARG A 25 -5.80 -3.52 4.74
C ARG A 25 -6.83 -2.66 5.48
N ASN A 26 -7.57 -1.84 4.74
CA ASN A 26 -8.60 -0.99 5.33
C ASN A 26 -9.72 -1.81 5.96
N GLY A 27 -10.16 -2.87 5.29
CA GLY A 27 -11.18 -3.79 5.82
C GLY A 27 -10.71 -4.48 7.10
N LEU A 28 -9.47 -4.95 7.13
CA LEU A 28 -8.88 -5.58 8.32
C LEU A 28 -8.75 -4.59 9.47
N ASN A 29 -8.36 -3.35 9.19
CA ASN A 29 -8.28 -2.29 10.21
C ASN A 29 -9.66 -1.95 10.80
N GLU A 30 -10.69 -1.89 9.96
CA GLU A 30 -12.07 -1.68 10.44
C GLU A 30 -12.54 -2.84 11.32
N LEU A 31 -12.23 -4.08 10.92
CA LEU A 31 -12.55 -5.26 11.71
C LEU A 31 -11.84 -5.24 13.07
N ALA A 32 -10.59 -4.76 13.11
CA ALA A 32 -9.84 -4.65 14.35
C ALA A 32 -10.53 -3.72 15.37
N LYS A 33 -11.22 -2.69 14.90
CA LYS A 33 -11.91 -1.74 15.78
C LYS A 33 -13.13 -2.35 16.49
N ILE A 34 -13.74 -3.38 15.92
CA ILE A 34 -14.94 -3.99 16.45
C ILE A 34 -14.68 -5.33 17.16
N LEU A 35 -13.48 -5.90 17.03
CA LEU A 35 -13.10 -7.12 17.75
C LEU A 35 -12.81 -6.81 19.20
N THR A 36 -13.36 -7.62 20.10
CA THR A 36 -13.12 -7.50 21.53
C THR A 36 -11.95 -8.38 21.95
N PRO A 37 -11.23 -8.03 23.04
CA PRO A 37 -10.15 -8.85 23.57
C PRO A 37 -10.55 -10.26 23.95
N ASP A 38 -11.84 -10.52 24.16
CA ASP A 38 -12.37 -11.83 24.54
C ASP A 38 -12.26 -12.87 23.44
N ASN A 39 -12.03 -12.43 22.19
CA ASN A 39 -11.94 -13.33 21.04
C ASN A 39 -10.52 -13.44 20.54
N GLU A 40 -9.65 -14.07 21.35
CA GLU A 40 -8.21 -14.18 21.07
C GLU A 40 -7.90 -14.85 19.74
N ALA A 41 -8.62 -15.91 19.38
CA ALA A 41 -8.37 -16.66 18.15
C ALA A 41 -8.60 -15.80 16.91
N LEU A 42 -9.69 -15.05 16.87
CA LEU A 42 -9.99 -14.13 15.78
C LEU A 42 -9.02 -12.95 15.75
N TYR A 43 -8.65 -12.45 16.92
CA TYR A 43 -7.69 -11.35 17.03
C TYR A 43 -6.31 -11.75 16.49
N GLU A 44 -5.81 -12.93 16.88
CA GLU A 44 -4.54 -13.45 16.37
C GLU A 44 -4.55 -13.63 14.85
N LYS A 45 -5.65 -14.18 14.31
CA LYS A 45 -5.80 -14.33 12.87
C LYS A 45 -5.81 -12.97 12.17
N LEU A 46 -6.49 -11.99 12.75
CA LEU A 46 -6.53 -10.63 12.21
C LEU A 46 -5.15 -10.00 12.16
N VAL A 47 -4.38 -10.10 13.24
CA VAL A 47 -3.02 -9.57 13.33
C VAL A 47 -2.13 -10.22 12.28
N LYS A 48 -2.24 -11.53 12.11
CA LYS A 48 -1.50 -12.27 11.09
C LYS A 48 -1.86 -11.79 9.68
N ASP A 49 -3.16 -11.64 9.38
CA ASP A 49 -3.62 -11.18 8.08
C ASP A 49 -3.18 -9.75 7.80
N LEU A 50 -3.19 -8.87 8.79
CA LEU A 50 -2.68 -7.50 8.68
C LEU A 50 -1.18 -7.51 8.35
N GLY A 51 -0.39 -8.33 9.05
CA GLY A 51 1.03 -8.46 8.79
C GLY A 51 1.34 -8.97 7.40
N GLU A 52 0.63 -10.00 6.95
CA GLU A 52 0.80 -10.54 5.61
C GLU A 52 0.41 -9.51 4.53
N THR A 53 -0.68 -8.79 4.73
CA THR A 53 -1.14 -7.76 3.80
C THR A 53 -0.15 -6.61 3.73
N ALA A 54 0.38 -6.16 4.86
CA ALA A 54 1.41 -5.11 4.91
C ALA A 54 2.68 -5.54 4.17
N THR A 55 3.11 -6.78 4.37
CA THR A 55 4.29 -7.33 3.68
C THR A 55 4.08 -7.35 2.17
N LYS A 56 2.92 -7.82 1.70
CA LYS A 56 2.59 -7.85 0.28
C LYS A 56 2.54 -6.43 -0.31
N PHE A 57 2.01 -5.48 0.46
CA PHE A 57 1.94 -4.08 0.06
C PHE A 57 3.35 -3.50 -0.15
N GLU A 58 4.26 -3.75 0.79
CA GLU A 58 5.65 -3.31 0.69
C GLU A 58 6.38 -3.99 -0.46
N MET A 59 6.15 -5.30 -0.67
CA MET A 59 6.74 -6.05 -1.77
C MET A 59 6.29 -5.53 -3.12
N TRP A 60 5.03 -5.14 -3.25
CA TRP A 60 4.53 -4.54 -4.49
C TRP A 60 5.31 -3.27 -4.83
N TRP A 61 5.47 -2.36 -3.86
CA TRP A 61 6.23 -1.13 -4.05
C TRP A 61 7.68 -1.39 -4.43
N ARG A 62 8.32 -2.33 -3.75
CA ARG A 62 9.71 -2.71 -4.05
C ARG A 62 9.82 -3.27 -5.46
N ASP A 63 8.96 -4.22 -5.82
CA ASP A 63 9.03 -4.86 -7.13
C ASP A 63 8.75 -3.87 -8.26
N MET A 64 7.77 -2.99 -8.08
CA MET A 64 7.45 -1.97 -9.08
C MET A 64 8.56 -0.93 -9.19
N SER A 65 9.15 -0.51 -8.09
CA SER A 65 10.26 0.45 -8.12
C SER A 65 11.49 -0.13 -8.82
N GLU A 66 11.75 -1.41 -8.66
CA GLU A 66 12.83 -2.09 -9.37
C GLU A 66 12.52 -2.25 -10.86
N LYS A 67 11.28 -2.60 -11.19
CA LYS A 67 10.84 -2.80 -12.57
C LYS A 67 10.88 -1.50 -13.38
N TYR A 68 10.38 -0.42 -12.82
CA TYR A 68 10.23 0.85 -13.52
C TYR A 68 11.35 1.85 -13.22
N GLN A 69 12.12 1.61 -12.18
CA GLN A 69 13.22 2.48 -11.73
C GLN A 69 12.80 3.95 -11.62
N TRP A 70 11.70 4.18 -10.90
CA TRP A 70 11.17 5.52 -10.71
C TRP A 70 12.18 6.42 -9.99
N GLU A 71 12.16 7.73 -10.34
CA GLU A 71 12.95 8.73 -9.62
C GLU A 71 12.60 8.69 -8.13
N GLY A 72 13.60 8.70 -7.29
CA GLY A 72 13.46 8.73 -5.84
C GLY A 72 14.51 9.63 -5.20
N VAL A 73 14.19 10.15 -4.02
CA VAL A 73 15.10 10.95 -3.21
C VAL A 73 15.05 10.47 -1.76
N ALA A 74 16.10 10.75 -0.99
CA ALA A 74 16.27 10.21 0.36
C ALA A 74 15.10 10.51 1.30
N ASN A 75 14.48 11.68 1.19
CA ASN A 75 13.37 12.11 2.04
C ASN A 75 12.01 12.08 1.32
N GLY A 76 11.95 11.42 0.16
CA GLY A 76 10.74 11.33 -0.64
C GLY A 76 9.97 10.04 -0.39
N ASN A 77 8.68 10.08 -0.73
CA ASN A 77 7.81 8.92 -0.70
C ASN A 77 7.07 8.83 -2.03
N TRP A 78 6.74 7.60 -2.45
CA TRP A 78 5.92 7.39 -3.61
C TRP A 78 4.46 7.24 -3.21
N GLN A 79 3.58 7.81 -4.03
CA GLN A 79 2.14 7.67 -3.90
C GLN A 79 1.55 7.26 -5.24
N ILE A 80 0.42 6.58 -5.19
CA ILE A 80 -0.28 6.13 -6.40
C ILE A 80 -1.69 6.73 -6.44
N ASP A 81 -2.11 7.12 -7.66
CA ASP A 81 -3.51 7.45 -7.94
C ASP A 81 -4.18 6.17 -8.42
N PHE A 82 -5.08 5.61 -7.60
CA PHE A 82 -5.76 4.36 -7.93
C PHE A 82 -6.71 4.45 -9.14
N ASN A 83 -7.09 5.66 -9.53
CA ASN A 83 -7.97 5.85 -10.68
C ASN A 83 -7.22 5.81 -12.01
N THR A 84 -5.96 6.27 -12.01
CA THR A 84 -5.16 6.42 -13.23
C THR A 84 -3.95 5.51 -13.28
N GLY A 85 -3.48 5.01 -12.13
CA GLY A 85 -2.22 4.27 -12.04
C GLY A 85 -0.99 5.16 -12.05
N ASP A 86 -1.16 6.47 -11.97
CA ASP A 86 -0.04 7.42 -11.93
C ASP A 86 0.72 7.31 -10.61
N ILE A 87 2.05 7.32 -10.71
CA ILE A 87 2.94 7.29 -9.56
C ILE A 87 3.54 8.67 -9.36
N TYR A 88 3.48 9.16 -8.14
CA TYR A 88 3.99 10.47 -7.76
C TYR A 88 5.08 10.34 -6.70
N LEU A 89 6.12 11.14 -6.88
CA LEU A 89 7.15 11.33 -5.85
C LEU A 89 6.74 12.56 -5.03
N VAL A 90 6.61 12.36 -3.73
CA VAL A 90 6.21 13.42 -2.79
C VAL A 90 7.40 13.73 -1.89
N VAL A 91 7.79 14.99 -1.87
CA VAL A 91 8.89 15.51 -1.05
C VAL A 91 8.31 16.65 -0.21
N GLY A 92 8.44 16.51 1.11
CA GLY A 92 7.87 17.51 2.00
C GLY A 92 8.79 17.99 3.07
#